data_e7107ee88e8958c03a50bacfda2e45b1
#
_entry.id   e7107ee88e8958c03a50bacfda2e45b1
#
_cell.length_a   1.000
_cell.length_b   1.000
_cell.length_c   1.000
_cell.angle_alpha   90.00
_cell.angle_beta   90.00
_cell.angle_gamma   90.00
#
_symmetry.space_group_name_H-M   'P 1'
#
loop_
_entity.id
_entity.type
_entity.pdbx_description
1 polymer ?
#
loop_
_entity_poly.entity_id
_entity_poly.type
_entity_poly.pdbx_seq_one_letter_code
_entity_poly.pdbx_strand_id
1 'polypeptide(L)'
;MERKAIVMGATSGIGMEVARLLAERGWKVGIAGRRMERLEAVMKDNAGIVCCRQIDVTSSDAPDRLRALIDDLGGMDLYFHSSGIGWQNNLLDMEKELRTVETNGVGFVRMVDTAFRWLAEHTFSDGVTAEGKTHPSARIACITSIAGTKGLGAAPAYSATKRFQCHYLECLSQQARLRHLNISITDIRPGFVKTDLIAGSRYPLQLDAKEVARSIVRAVEKGKNVKIVDWRYALLVFFWRLIPRWLWTRMRIG
;
A
#
# COMPACT_ATOMS: atom_id res chain seq x y z
N MET A 1 -20.51 -12.64 7.97
CA MET A 1 -19.26 -13.35 7.61
C MET A 1 -18.08 -12.64 8.24
N GLU A 2 -17.09 -13.39 8.66
CA GLU A 2 -15.85 -12.86 9.23
C GLU A 2 -14.95 -12.31 8.12
N ARG A 3 -14.56 -11.03 8.22
CA ARG A 3 -13.74 -10.35 7.20
C ARG A 3 -12.28 -10.72 7.33
N LYS A 4 -11.59 -10.96 6.22
CA LYS A 4 -10.21 -11.43 6.14
C LYS A 4 -9.32 -10.44 5.41
N ALA A 5 -8.18 -10.09 6.00
CA ALA A 5 -7.24 -9.14 5.41
C ALA A 5 -5.82 -9.72 5.36
N ILE A 6 -5.15 -9.52 4.24
CA ILE A 6 -3.71 -9.75 4.10
C ILE A 6 -2.99 -8.41 4.11
N VAL A 7 -1.99 -8.26 4.99
CA VAL A 7 -1.16 -7.06 5.09
C VAL A 7 0.28 -7.40 4.71
N MET A 8 0.70 -6.97 3.52
CA MET A 8 2.08 -7.07 3.03
C MET A 8 2.91 -5.89 3.53
N GLY A 9 4.07 -6.16 4.15
CA GLY A 9 4.93 -5.13 4.74
C GLY A 9 4.56 -4.78 6.19
N ALA A 10 4.10 -5.77 6.97
CA ALA A 10 3.59 -5.59 8.33
C ALA A 10 4.66 -5.66 9.44
N THR A 11 5.95 -5.69 9.10
CA THR A 11 7.03 -5.82 10.11
C THR A 11 7.34 -4.52 10.87
N SER A 12 6.83 -3.37 10.42
CA SER A 12 7.00 -2.05 11.05
C SER A 12 6.12 -0.97 10.41
N GLY A 13 6.12 0.22 10.99
CA GLY A 13 5.53 1.43 10.41
C GLY A 13 4.04 1.31 10.09
N ILE A 14 3.64 1.87 8.94
CA ILE A 14 2.22 1.95 8.55
C ILE A 14 1.58 0.56 8.43
N GLY A 15 2.29 -0.41 7.81
CA GLY A 15 1.74 -1.75 7.60
C GLY A 15 1.42 -2.46 8.92
N MET A 16 2.32 -2.38 9.89
CA MET A 16 2.12 -2.94 11.22
C MET A 16 0.91 -2.29 11.93
N GLU A 17 0.82 -0.96 11.92
CA GLU A 17 -0.29 -0.24 12.57
C GLU A 17 -1.64 -0.50 11.88
N VAL A 18 -1.65 -0.67 10.55
CA VAL A 18 -2.87 -1.08 9.83
C VAL A 18 -3.29 -2.50 10.19
N ALA A 19 -2.33 -3.45 10.28
CA ALA A 19 -2.63 -4.83 10.66
C ALA A 19 -3.24 -4.89 12.07
N ARG A 20 -2.64 -4.19 13.04
CA ARG A 20 -3.17 -4.09 14.41
C ARG A 20 -4.58 -3.51 14.44
N LEU A 21 -4.79 -2.38 13.77
CA LEU A 21 -6.09 -1.72 13.76
C LEU A 21 -7.18 -2.56 13.07
N LEU A 22 -6.85 -3.32 12.02
CA LEU A 22 -7.79 -4.25 11.40
C LEU A 22 -8.17 -5.38 12.37
N ALA A 23 -7.17 -5.96 13.07
CA ALA A 23 -7.39 -6.99 14.08
C ALA A 23 -8.28 -6.48 15.23
N GLU A 24 -8.01 -5.27 15.76
CA GLU A 24 -8.84 -4.60 16.78
C GLU A 24 -10.29 -4.37 16.32
N ARG A 25 -10.51 -4.26 15.01
CA ARG A 25 -11.85 -4.10 14.40
C ARG A 25 -12.52 -5.42 14.04
N GLY A 26 -12.00 -6.53 14.51
CA GLY A 26 -12.57 -7.85 14.33
C GLY A 26 -12.34 -8.49 12.96
N TRP A 27 -11.30 -8.02 12.21
CA TRP A 27 -10.84 -8.74 11.04
C TRP A 27 -9.91 -9.88 11.44
N LYS A 28 -9.99 -11.01 10.76
CA LYS A 28 -8.88 -11.98 10.74
C LYS A 28 -7.79 -11.48 9.82
N VAL A 29 -6.57 -11.36 10.33
CA VAL A 29 -5.46 -10.76 9.59
C VAL A 29 -4.33 -11.75 9.41
N GLY A 30 -3.93 -11.95 8.15
CA GLY A 30 -2.67 -12.58 7.78
C GLY A 30 -1.63 -11.50 7.48
N ILE A 31 -0.41 -11.65 7.99
CA ILE A 31 0.64 -10.66 7.81
C ILE A 31 1.86 -11.23 7.09
N ALA A 32 2.51 -10.39 6.28
CA ALA A 32 3.72 -10.79 5.57
C ALA A 32 4.79 -9.68 5.52
N GLY A 33 6.02 -10.11 5.35
CA GLY A 33 7.20 -9.26 5.21
C GLY A 33 8.49 -10.07 5.25
N ARG A 34 9.63 -9.40 5.16
CA ARG A 34 10.94 -10.07 5.08
C ARG A 34 11.50 -10.57 6.41
N ARG A 35 11.10 -9.97 7.53
CA ARG A 35 11.67 -10.23 8.87
C ARG A 35 10.70 -11.08 9.68
N MET A 36 10.91 -12.41 9.63
CA MET A 36 10.01 -13.38 10.26
C MET A 36 9.84 -13.16 11.77
N GLU A 37 10.95 -12.97 12.49
CA GLU A 37 10.93 -12.72 13.94
C GLU A 37 10.03 -11.53 14.35
N ARG A 38 10.04 -10.45 13.52
CA ARG A 38 9.16 -9.29 13.76
C ARG A 38 7.70 -9.59 13.46
N LEU A 39 7.41 -10.43 12.46
CA LEU A 39 6.03 -10.85 12.16
C LEU A 39 5.48 -11.70 13.31
N GLU A 40 6.26 -12.65 13.82
CA GLU A 40 5.88 -13.49 14.95
C GLU A 40 5.61 -12.66 16.21
N ALA A 41 6.46 -11.68 16.50
CA ALA A 41 6.25 -10.75 17.62
C ALA A 41 4.94 -9.95 17.43
N VAL A 42 4.68 -9.40 16.25
CA VAL A 42 3.44 -8.66 15.96
C VAL A 42 2.22 -9.57 16.09
N MET A 43 2.28 -10.80 15.61
CA MET A 43 1.20 -11.78 15.73
C MET A 43 0.93 -12.17 17.17
N LYS A 44 1.97 -12.43 17.97
CA LYS A 44 1.85 -12.79 19.38
C LYS A 44 1.12 -11.73 20.21
N ASP A 45 1.36 -10.46 19.89
CA ASP A 45 0.79 -9.33 20.64
C ASP A 45 -0.65 -8.97 20.20
N ASN A 46 -1.20 -9.64 19.18
CA ASN A 46 -2.49 -9.26 18.58
C ASN A 46 -3.31 -10.49 18.18
N ALA A 47 -4.28 -10.88 19.01
CA ALA A 47 -5.09 -12.09 18.83
C ALA A 47 -5.85 -12.18 17.48
N GLY A 48 -6.20 -11.06 16.85
CA GLY A 48 -6.85 -11.04 15.53
C GLY A 48 -5.88 -11.21 14.35
N ILE A 49 -4.56 -11.23 14.61
CA ILE A 49 -3.54 -11.59 13.61
C ILE A 49 -3.26 -13.09 13.75
N VAL A 50 -3.82 -13.88 12.84
CA VAL A 50 -3.93 -15.35 13.02
C VAL A 50 -2.89 -16.16 12.26
N CYS A 51 -2.23 -15.58 11.26
CA CYS A 51 -1.14 -16.22 10.51
C CYS A 51 -0.13 -15.20 10.01
N CYS A 52 1.11 -15.66 9.80
CA CYS A 52 2.17 -14.84 9.22
C CYS A 52 3.06 -15.67 8.30
N ARG A 53 3.64 -15.02 7.29
CA ARG A 53 4.55 -15.67 6.34
C ARG A 53 5.68 -14.74 5.94
N GLN A 54 6.90 -15.28 5.89
CA GLN A 54 8.03 -14.54 5.35
C GLN A 54 7.89 -14.44 3.83
N ILE A 55 7.81 -13.20 3.31
CA ILE A 55 7.73 -12.92 1.88
C ILE A 55 8.67 -11.76 1.55
N ASP A 56 9.61 -12.01 0.64
CA ASP A 56 10.34 -10.95 -0.05
C ASP A 56 9.67 -10.70 -1.39
N VAL A 57 9.14 -9.50 -1.60
CA VAL A 57 8.40 -9.15 -2.83
C VAL A 57 9.27 -9.21 -4.09
N THR A 58 10.60 -9.17 -3.95
CA THR A 58 11.55 -9.26 -5.06
C THR A 58 11.82 -10.70 -5.49
N SER A 59 11.53 -11.68 -4.64
CA SER A 59 11.73 -13.11 -4.94
C SER A 59 10.71 -13.61 -5.98
N SER A 60 11.16 -14.55 -6.82
CA SER A 60 10.30 -15.17 -7.84
C SER A 60 9.18 -16.03 -7.24
N ASP A 61 9.37 -16.59 -6.05
CA ASP A 61 8.39 -17.40 -5.33
C ASP A 61 7.38 -16.58 -4.49
N ALA A 62 7.52 -15.25 -4.46
CA ALA A 62 6.64 -14.38 -3.68
C ALA A 62 5.13 -14.55 -3.99
N PRO A 63 4.70 -14.75 -5.27
CA PRO A 63 3.31 -15.03 -5.60
C PRO A 63 2.77 -16.30 -4.93
N ASP A 64 3.57 -17.38 -4.95
CA ASP A 64 3.14 -18.66 -4.38
C ASP A 64 3.08 -18.58 -2.85
N ARG A 65 4.03 -17.88 -2.23
CA ARG A 65 3.99 -17.59 -0.80
C ARG A 65 2.78 -16.73 -0.41
N LEU A 66 2.35 -15.78 -1.27
CA LEU A 66 1.14 -15.01 -1.02
C LEU A 66 -0.10 -15.90 -1.11
N ARG A 67 -0.22 -16.76 -2.11
CA ARG A 67 -1.32 -17.72 -2.23
C ARG A 67 -1.40 -18.62 -1.00
N ALA A 68 -0.26 -19.19 -0.60
CA ALA A 68 -0.21 -20.02 0.61
C ALA A 68 -0.64 -19.25 1.89
N LEU A 69 -0.32 -17.96 2.01
CA LEU A 69 -0.80 -17.14 3.14
C LEU A 69 -2.32 -16.90 3.06
N ILE A 70 -2.88 -16.72 1.86
CA ILE A 70 -4.32 -16.60 1.66
C ILE A 70 -5.02 -17.90 2.04
N ASP A 71 -4.44 -19.05 1.68
CA ASP A 71 -4.96 -20.38 2.04
C ASP A 71 -4.91 -20.61 3.56
N ASP A 72 -3.79 -20.28 4.22
CA ASP A 72 -3.65 -20.33 5.69
C ASP A 72 -4.72 -19.48 6.40
N LEU A 73 -5.09 -18.34 5.82
CA LEU A 73 -6.14 -17.45 6.34
C LEU A 73 -7.55 -17.95 5.99
N GLY A 74 -7.66 -18.85 5.02
CA GLY A 74 -8.93 -19.36 4.49
C GLY A 74 -9.67 -18.37 3.59
N GLY A 75 -8.95 -17.49 2.88
CA GLY A 75 -9.47 -16.51 1.94
C GLY A 75 -9.02 -15.08 2.20
N MET A 76 -9.47 -14.12 1.37
CA MET A 76 -9.07 -12.72 1.46
C MET A 76 -10.16 -11.78 0.95
N ASP A 77 -10.56 -10.80 1.77
CA ASP A 77 -11.48 -9.70 1.37
C ASP A 77 -10.73 -8.39 1.15
N LEU A 78 -9.56 -8.23 1.79
CA LEU A 78 -8.70 -7.06 1.67
C LEU A 78 -7.24 -7.48 1.48
N TYR A 79 -6.62 -7.02 0.39
CA TYR A 79 -5.17 -6.99 0.24
C TYR A 79 -4.65 -5.58 0.51
N PHE A 80 -3.79 -5.44 1.51
CA PHE A 80 -3.13 -4.17 1.85
C PHE A 80 -1.63 -4.26 1.57
N HIS A 81 -1.14 -3.45 0.61
CA HIS A 81 0.28 -3.41 0.23
C HIS A 81 0.99 -2.22 0.84
N SER A 82 1.92 -2.48 1.76
CA SER A 82 2.76 -1.48 2.41
C SER A 82 4.26 -1.72 2.22
N SER A 83 4.64 -2.74 1.43
CA SER A 83 6.06 -2.97 1.12
C SER A 83 6.58 -1.90 0.17
N GLY A 84 7.73 -1.35 0.51
CA GLY A 84 8.41 -0.37 -0.31
C GLY A 84 9.66 0.14 0.37
N ILE A 85 10.60 0.63 -0.42
CA ILE A 85 11.86 1.23 0.02
C ILE A 85 12.08 2.54 -0.72
N GLY A 86 12.99 3.36 -0.21
CA GLY A 86 13.41 4.58 -0.87
C GLY A 86 14.53 5.27 -0.10
N TRP A 87 15.38 5.95 -0.84
CA TRP A 87 16.49 6.74 -0.31
C TRP A 87 16.52 8.11 -0.98
N GLN A 88 17.07 9.08 -0.28
CA GLN A 88 17.66 10.23 -0.95
C GLN A 88 18.92 9.75 -1.68
N ASN A 89 19.05 10.13 -2.95
CA ASN A 89 20.12 9.64 -3.82
C ASN A 89 20.59 10.72 -4.80
N ASN A 90 21.11 11.81 -4.27
CA ASN A 90 21.57 12.96 -5.05
C ASN A 90 22.76 12.62 -5.96
N LEU A 91 23.51 11.57 -5.66
CA LEU A 91 24.68 11.12 -6.42
C LEU A 91 24.35 10.00 -7.42
N LEU A 92 23.09 9.60 -7.52
CA LEU A 92 22.62 8.53 -8.41
C LEU A 92 23.37 7.21 -8.21
N ASP A 93 23.58 6.81 -6.94
CA ASP A 93 24.08 5.48 -6.61
C ASP A 93 23.18 4.43 -7.26
N MET A 94 23.76 3.70 -8.22
CA MET A 94 23.04 2.76 -9.08
C MET A 94 22.40 1.61 -8.30
N GLU A 95 23.05 1.11 -7.26
CA GLU A 95 22.52 0.03 -6.44
C GLU A 95 21.21 0.45 -5.74
N LYS A 96 21.19 1.67 -5.16
CA LYS A 96 19.97 2.21 -4.52
C LYS A 96 18.85 2.42 -5.53
N GLU A 97 19.16 2.94 -6.73
CA GLU A 97 18.17 3.14 -7.79
C GLU A 97 17.57 1.80 -8.21
N LEU A 98 18.40 0.81 -8.57
CA LEU A 98 17.95 -0.50 -9.02
C LEU A 98 17.15 -1.24 -7.94
N ARG A 99 17.63 -1.27 -6.71
CA ARG A 99 16.90 -1.90 -5.59
C ARG A 99 15.53 -1.24 -5.35
N THR A 100 15.46 0.09 -5.53
CA THR A 100 14.18 0.82 -5.42
C THR A 100 13.23 0.40 -6.53
N VAL A 101 13.71 0.33 -7.77
CA VAL A 101 12.89 -0.09 -8.92
C VAL A 101 12.43 -1.53 -8.77
N GLU A 102 13.32 -2.43 -8.36
CA GLU A 102 12.99 -3.83 -8.17
C GLU A 102 11.92 -4.03 -7.09
N THR A 103 12.07 -3.40 -5.94
CA THR A 103 11.10 -3.53 -4.84
C THR A 103 9.78 -2.83 -5.15
N ASN A 104 9.85 -1.55 -5.55
CA ASN A 104 8.66 -0.71 -5.71
C ASN A 104 8.00 -0.84 -7.08
N GLY A 105 8.71 -1.34 -8.09
CA GLY A 105 8.21 -1.62 -9.44
C GLY A 105 7.87 -3.09 -9.61
N VAL A 106 8.87 -3.92 -9.83
CA VAL A 106 8.70 -5.35 -10.13
C VAL A 106 8.01 -6.09 -8.98
N GLY A 107 8.51 -5.95 -7.75
CA GLY A 107 7.93 -6.57 -6.56
C GLY A 107 6.49 -6.11 -6.31
N PHE A 108 6.22 -4.82 -6.49
CA PHE A 108 4.87 -4.27 -6.37
C PHE A 108 3.89 -4.92 -7.37
N VAL A 109 4.24 -4.96 -8.67
CA VAL A 109 3.39 -5.58 -9.70
C VAL A 109 3.15 -7.05 -9.38
N ARG A 110 4.22 -7.79 -9.08
CA ARG A 110 4.16 -9.22 -8.74
C ARG A 110 3.14 -9.51 -7.65
N MET A 111 3.14 -8.73 -6.59
CA MET A 111 2.26 -8.95 -5.44
C MET A 111 0.83 -8.44 -5.67
N VAL A 112 0.69 -7.25 -6.25
CA VAL A 112 -0.64 -6.63 -6.47
C VAL A 112 -1.41 -7.37 -7.57
N ASP A 113 -0.74 -7.80 -8.64
CA ASP A 113 -1.35 -8.59 -9.70
C ASP A 113 -1.79 -9.98 -9.19
N THR A 114 -0.96 -10.64 -8.35
CA THR A 114 -1.35 -11.90 -7.72
C THR A 114 -2.61 -11.74 -6.87
N ALA A 115 -2.66 -10.70 -6.04
CA ALA A 115 -3.84 -10.41 -5.21
C ALA A 115 -5.07 -10.05 -6.06
N PHE A 116 -4.90 -9.24 -7.12
CA PHE A 116 -5.98 -8.85 -8.01
C PHE A 116 -6.57 -10.07 -8.74
N ARG A 117 -5.74 -10.95 -9.29
CA ARG A 117 -6.18 -12.17 -9.96
C ARG A 117 -6.92 -13.09 -9.00
N TRP A 118 -6.37 -13.32 -7.82
CA TRP A 118 -7.02 -14.16 -6.82
C TRP A 118 -8.41 -13.60 -6.45
N LEU A 119 -8.51 -12.29 -6.18
CA LEU A 119 -9.79 -11.65 -5.88
C LEU A 119 -10.76 -11.72 -7.08
N ALA A 120 -10.28 -11.55 -8.30
CA ALA A 120 -11.10 -11.64 -9.50
C ALA A 120 -11.71 -13.03 -9.71
N GLU A 121 -10.99 -14.09 -9.31
CA GLU A 121 -11.44 -15.48 -9.39
C GLU A 121 -12.42 -15.85 -8.27
N HIS A 122 -12.32 -15.21 -7.09
CA HIS A 122 -13.07 -15.57 -5.89
C HIS A 122 -14.16 -14.56 -5.49
N THR A 123 -14.28 -13.45 -6.24
CA THR A 123 -15.29 -12.43 -5.96
C THR A 123 -16.47 -12.61 -6.91
N PHE A 124 -17.60 -13.09 -6.37
CA PHE A 124 -18.82 -13.23 -7.16
C PHE A 124 -19.51 -11.88 -7.36
N SER A 125 -20.14 -11.71 -8.53
CA SER A 125 -20.87 -10.50 -8.95
C SER A 125 -22.12 -10.18 -8.11
N ASP A 126 -22.51 -11.04 -7.16
CA ASP A 126 -23.80 -11.01 -6.46
C ASP A 126 -23.80 -10.17 -5.16
N GLY A 127 -22.91 -9.18 -5.06
CA GLY A 127 -22.85 -8.26 -3.91
C GLY A 127 -23.98 -7.23 -3.84
N VAL A 128 -25.19 -7.59 -4.22
CA VAL A 128 -26.40 -6.78 -3.95
C VAL A 128 -26.85 -7.10 -2.52
N THR A 129 -26.65 -6.19 -1.58
CA THR A 129 -27.29 -6.31 -0.25
C THR A 129 -28.79 -6.18 -0.39
N ALA A 130 -29.57 -6.75 0.55
CA ALA A 130 -31.02 -6.63 0.60
C ALA A 130 -31.55 -5.17 0.57
N GLU A 131 -30.65 -4.17 0.76
CA GLU A 131 -30.93 -2.74 0.69
C GLU A 131 -30.55 -2.08 -0.64
N GLY A 132 -30.15 -2.84 -1.68
CA GLY A 132 -29.80 -2.30 -3.00
C GLY A 132 -28.45 -1.53 -3.04
N LYS A 133 -27.67 -1.54 -1.98
CA LYS A 133 -26.33 -0.92 -1.93
C LYS A 133 -25.28 -1.96 -2.25
N THR A 134 -24.60 -1.81 -3.37
CA THR A 134 -23.42 -2.59 -3.72
C THR A 134 -22.22 -2.09 -2.91
N HIS A 135 -21.91 -2.75 -1.80
CA HIS A 135 -20.59 -2.57 -1.18
C HIS A 135 -19.58 -3.46 -1.90
N PRO A 136 -18.37 -2.98 -2.19
CA PRO A 136 -17.35 -3.83 -2.79
C PRO A 136 -17.10 -5.03 -1.90
N SER A 137 -17.23 -6.22 -2.47
CA SER A 137 -16.99 -7.48 -1.75
C SER A 137 -15.52 -7.70 -1.49
N ALA A 138 -14.64 -7.13 -2.33
CA ALA A 138 -13.20 -7.22 -2.22
C ALA A 138 -12.52 -5.85 -2.32
N ARG A 139 -11.34 -5.74 -1.71
CA ARG A 139 -10.59 -4.49 -1.66
C ARG A 139 -9.10 -4.72 -1.88
N ILE A 140 -8.48 -3.82 -2.64
CA ILE A 140 -7.02 -3.67 -2.73
C ILE A 140 -6.67 -2.24 -2.29
N ALA A 141 -5.76 -2.11 -1.36
CA ALA A 141 -5.26 -0.80 -0.93
C ALA A 141 -3.74 -0.80 -0.89
N CYS A 142 -3.12 0.20 -1.48
CA CYS A 142 -1.66 0.25 -1.60
C CYS A 142 -1.12 1.59 -1.11
N ILE A 143 -0.03 1.53 -0.34
CA ILE A 143 0.73 2.71 0.05
C ILE A 143 1.62 3.15 -1.10
N THR A 144 1.22 4.24 -1.74
CA THR A 144 2.04 4.97 -2.69
C THR A 144 2.75 6.15 -2.01
N SER A 145 2.64 7.36 -2.50
CA SER A 145 3.17 8.57 -1.84
C SER A 145 2.71 9.84 -2.56
N ILE A 146 2.71 10.98 -1.86
CA ILE A 146 2.66 12.30 -2.51
C ILE A 146 3.87 12.54 -3.41
N ALA A 147 5.00 11.85 -3.18
CA ALA A 147 6.20 11.88 -4.00
C ALA A 147 5.96 11.41 -5.45
N GLY A 148 4.88 10.64 -5.70
CA GLY A 148 4.43 10.29 -7.05
C GLY A 148 3.72 11.42 -7.81
N THR A 149 3.50 12.60 -7.20
CA THR A 149 2.80 13.72 -7.86
C THR A 149 3.69 14.44 -8.89
N LYS A 150 4.93 14.69 -8.53
CA LYS A 150 5.96 15.35 -9.35
C LYS A 150 7.29 14.64 -9.19
N GLY A 151 8.20 14.75 -10.16
CA GLY A 151 9.56 14.22 -10.04
C GLY A 151 10.34 14.95 -8.95
N LEU A 152 10.93 14.21 -8.03
CA LEU A 152 11.77 14.73 -6.95
C LEU A 152 13.23 14.39 -7.24
N GLY A 153 14.06 15.40 -7.50
CA GLY A 153 15.47 15.22 -7.84
C GLY A 153 16.29 14.58 -6.72
N ALA A 154 15.90 14.81 -5.47
CA ALA A 154 16.57 14.20 -4.31
C ALA A 154 16.37 12.68 -4.18
N ALA A 155 15.33 12.10 -4.83
CA ALA A 155 15.01 10.68 -4.75
C ALA A 155 14.40 10.17 -6.07
N PRO A 156 15.17 10.08 -7.17
CA PRO A 156 14.64 9.84 -8.50
C PRO A 156 13.87 8.51 -8.63
N ALA A 157 14.49 7.37 -8.32
CA ALA A 157 13.83 6.08 -8.40
C ALA A 157 12.62 5.98 -7.48
N TYR A 158 12.70 6.52 -6.26
CA TYR A 158 11.57 6.52 -5.34
C TYR A 158 10.38 7.29 -5.91
N SER A 159 10.60 8.55 -6.34
CA SER A 159 9.55 9.38 -6.90
C SER A 159 8.95 8.77 -8.16
N ALA A 160 9.80 8.26 -9.07
CA ALA A 160 9.37 7.63 -10.31
C ALA A 160 8.56 6.35 -10.05
N THR A 161 9.02 5.48 -9.14
CA THR A 161 8.29 4.25 -8.79
C THR A 161 6.98 4.54 -8.08
N LYS A 162 6.90 5.56 -7.22
CA LYS A 162 5.63 5.98 -6.60
C LYS A 162 4.64 6.54 -7.64
N ARG A 163 5.11 7.22 -8.66
CA ARG A 163 4.26 7.63 -9.79
C ARG A 163 3.76 6.44 -10.60
N PHE A 164 4.65 5.48 -10.89
CA PHE A 164 4.30 4.22 -11.53
C PHE A 164 3.20 3.48 -10.77
N GLN A 165 3.36 3.31 -9.44
CA GLN A 165 2.37 2.65 -8.59
C GLN A 165 1.00 3.34 -8.65
N CYS A 166 0.94 4.68 -8.56
CA CYS A 166 -0.32 5.43 -8.69
C CYS A 166 -1.02 5.14 -10.01
N HIS A 167 -0.25 5.14 -11.12
CA HIS A 167 -0.80 4.93 -12.45
C HIS A 167 -1.23 3.48 -12.67
N TYR A 168 -0.45 2.52 -12.16
CA TYR A 168 -0.79 1.10 -12.22
C TYR A 168 -2.12 0.80 -11.50
N LEU A 169 -2.34 1.36 -10.32
CA LEU A 169 -3.60 1.21 -9.57
C LEU A 169 -4.80 1.82 -10.31
N GLU A 170 -4.59 2.94 -11.02
CA GLU A 170 -5.61 3.53 -11.87
C GLU A 170 -6.00 2.58 -13.02
N CYS A 171 -5.01 1.96 -13.69
CA CYS A 171 -5.24 0.96 -14.72
C CYS A 171 -6.00 -0.27 -14.19
N LEU A 172 -5.62 -0.78 -13.02
CA LEU A 172 -6.35 -1.90 -12.39
C LEU A 172 -7.78 -1.52 -12.02
N SER A 173 -8.03 -0.26 -11.60
CA SER A 173 -9.38 0.23 -11.33
C SER A 173 -10.24 0.25 -12.59
N GLN A 174 -9.66 0.60 -13.76
CA GLN A 174 -10.34 0.52 -15.05
C GLN A 174 -10.63 -0.93 -15.43
N GLN A 175 -9.65 -1.84 -15.28
CA GLN A 175 -9.84 -3.26 -15.56
C GLN A 175 -10.95 -3.87 -14.70
N ALA A 176 -10.98 -3.55 -13.40
CA ALA A 176 -12.02 -4.04 -12.51
C ALA A 176 -13.42 -3.62 -13.02
N ARG A 177 -13.59 -2.37 -13.44
CA ARG A 177 -14.86 -1.87 -14.00
C ARG A 177 -15.22 -2.53 -15.33
N LEU A 178 -14.27 -2.61 -16.27
CA LEU A 178 -14.51 -3.20 -17.59
C LEU A 178 -14.86 -4.70 -17.52
N ARG A 179 -14.33 -5.39 -16.51
CA ARG A 179 -14.59 -6.81 -16.27
C ARG A 179 -15.76 -7.04 -15.29
N HIS A 180 -16.47 -6.00 -14.88
CA HIS A 180 -17.57 -6.03 -13.91
C HIS A 180 -17.20 -6.73 -12.58
N LEU A 181 -15.94 -6.59 -12.14
CA LEU A 181 -15.47 -7.15 -10.88
C LEU A 181 -15.85 -6.23 -9.71
N ASN A 182 -16.42 -6.81 -8.66
CA ASN A 182 -16.77 -6.05 -7.45
C ASN A 182 -15.53 -5.83 -6.54
N ILE A 183 -14.46 -5.25 -7.10
CA ILE A 183 -13.19 -4.95 -6.43
C ILE A 183 -13.02 -3.44 -6.33
N SER A 184 -12.86 -2.91 -5.11
CA SER A 184 -12.49 -1.52 -4.86
C SER A 184 -10.98 -1.40 -4.74
N ILE A 185 -10.37 -0.42 -5.41
CA ILE A 185 -8.93 -0.15 -5.37
C ILE A 185 -8.69 1.22 -4.77
N THR A 186 -7.86 1.29 -3.72
CA THR A 186 -7.54 2.52 -2.99
C THR A 186 -6.05 2.83 -3.07
N ASP A 187 -5.72 3.93 -3.72
CA ASP A 187 -4.37 4.52 -3.76
C ASP A 187 -4.18 5.44 -2.55
N ILE A 188 -3.34 5.03 -1.60
CA ILE A 188 -3.05 5.77 -0.38
C ILE A 188 -1.76 6.57 -0.57
N ARG A 189 -1.85 7.89 -0.49
CA ARG A 189 -0.75 8.83 -0.70
C ARG A 189 -0.39 9.57 0.59
N PRO A 190 0.41 8.99 1.48
CA PRO A 190 0.91 9.72 2.65
C PRO A 190 2.00 10.73 2.26
N GLY A 191 2.17 11.75 3.13
CA GLY A 191 3.39 12.53 3.19
C GLY A 191 4.45 11.85 4.04
N PHE A 192 5.24 12.62 4.81
CA PHE A 192 6.23 12.06 5.72
C PHE A 192 5.56 11.44 6.95
N VAL A 193 5.83 10.17 7.23
CA VAL A 193 5.30 9.43 8.37
C VAL A 193 6.46 8.90 9.20
N LYS A 194 6.43 9.08 10.51
CA LYS A 194 7.44 8.58 11.45
C LYS A 194 7.52 7.05 11.38
N THR A 195 8.46 6.53 10.61
CA THR A 195 8.70 5.11 10.37
C THR A 195 10.19 4.84 10.17
N ASP A 196 10.60 3.57 10.17
CA ASP A 196 11.98 3.15 9.90
C ASP A 196 12.50 3.72 8.55
N LEU A 197 11.61 3.95 7.57
CA LEU A 197 11.97 4.45 6.24
C LEU A 197 12.62 5.84 6.26
N ILE A 198 12.23 6.68 7.20
CA ILE A 198 12.73 8.05 7.34
C ILE A 198 13.48 8.26 8.66
N ALA A 199 13.86 7.17 9.35
CA ALA A 199 14.61 7.23 10.60
C ALA A 199 15.91 8.02 10.40
N GLY A 200 16.17 8.97 11.31
CA GLY A 200 17.34 9.85 11.24
C GLY A 200 17.18 11.10 10.38
N SER A 201 16.09 11.24 9.61
CA SER A 201 15.80 12.42 8.80
C SER A 201 14.84 13.37 9.51
N ARG A 202 15.11 14.68 9.45
CA ARG A 202 14.22 15.73 9.98
C ARG A 202 13.39 16.33 8.85
N TYR A 203 12.22 15.75 8.61
CA TYR A 203 11.26 16.31 7.66
C TYR A 203 10.20 17.16 8.38
N PRO A 204 9.73 18.24 7.78
CA PRO A 204 8.60 19.00 8.32
C PRO A 204 7.31 18.17 8.26
N LEU A 205 6.37 18.44 9.16
CA LEU A 205 5.03 17.86 9.16
C LEU A 205 4.98 16.32 9.21
N GLN A 206 5.90 15.68 9.95
CA GLN A 206 5.87 14.23 10.14
C GLN A 206 4.60 13.80 10.86
N LEU A 207 3.88 12.85 10.26
CA LEU A 207 2.65 12.28 10.79
C LEU A 207 2.95 11.09 11.71
N ASP A 208 2.09 10.86 12.69
CA ASP A 208 2.10 9.67 13.51
C ASP A 208 1.54 8.46 12.73
N ALA A 209 2.22 7.29 12.83
CA ALA A 209 1.85 6.11 12.06
C ALA A 209 0.47 5.54 12.45
N LYS A 210 0.07 5.64 13.74
CA LYS A 210 -1.24 5.18 14.21
C LYS A 210 -2.37 6.05 13.68
N GLU A 211 -2.18 7.37 13.65
CA GLU A 211 -3.17 8.30 13.08
C GLU A 211 -3.32 8.08 11.58
N VAL A 212 -2.19 7.87 10.89
CA VAL A 212 -2.15 7.52 9.47
C VAL A 212 -2.93 6.22 9.24
N ALA A 213 -2.69 5.17 10.02
CA ALA A 213 -3.42 3.90 9.93
C ALA A 213 -4.94 4.07 10.10
N ARG A 214 -5.38 4.88 11.09
CA ARG A 214 -6.80 5.18 11.29
C ARG A 214 -7.42 5.86 10.06
N SER A 215 -6.70 6.81 9.46
CA SER A 215 -7.14 7.52 8.24
C SER A 215 -7.24 6.57 7.05
N ILE A 216 -6.28 5.66 6.92
CA ILE A 216 -6.22 4.64 5.85
C ILE A 216 -7.39 3.68 5.97
N VAL A 217 -7.57 3.04 7.13
CA VAL A 217 -8.63 2.03 7.32
C VAL A 217 -10.00 2.63 7.04
N ARG A 218 -10.28 3.86 7.52
CA ARG A 218 -11.52 4.58 7.18
C ARG A 218 -11.70 4.83 5.67
N ALA A 219 -10.61 5.12 4.96
CA ALA A 219 -10.68 5.35 3.51
C ALA A 219 -10.96 4.06 2.74
N VAL A 220 -10.32 2.95 3.13
CA VAL A 220 -10.52 1.61 2.57
C VAL A 220 -11.95 1.13 2.82
N GLU A 221 -12.45 1.26 4.06
CA GLU A 221 -13.84 0.88 4.40
C GLU A 221 -14.89 1.67 3.59
N LYS A 222 -14.59 2.94 3.28
CA LYS A 222 -15.46 3.80 2.45
C LYS A 222 -15.26 3.61 0.94
N GLY A 223 -14.39 2.71 0.50
CA GLY A 223 -14.12 2.47 -0.92
C GLY A 223 -13.58 3.68 -1.68
N LYS A 224 -12.76 4.53 -1.04
CA LYS A 224 -12.17 5.71 -1.71
C LYS A 224 -11.11 5.28 -2.73
N ASN A 225 -11.20 5.76 -3.96
CA ASN A 225 -10.20 5.44 -5.00
C ASN A 225 -8.82 6.05 -4.70
N VAL A 226 -8.78 7.28 -4.17
CA VAL A 226 -7.53 7.97 -3.79
C VAL A 226 -7.68 8.60 -2.42
N LYS A 227 -6.69 8.43 -1.56
CA LYS A 227 -6.61 9.07 -0.27
C LYS A 227 -5.24 9.71 -0.06
N ILE A 228 -5.15 11.03 -0.15
CA ILE A 228 -4.02 11.78 0.41
C ILE A 228 -4.23 11.85 1.92
N VAL A 229 -3.24 11.36 2.67
CA VAL A 229 -3.33 11.34 4.13
C VAL A 229 -2.93 12.70 4.65
N ASP A 230 -3.81 13.31 5.48
CA ASP A 230 -3.71 14.66 6.01
C ASP A 230 -4.04 15.76 4.98
N TRP A 231 -4.84 16.75 5.43
CA TRP A 231 -5.32 17.85 4.59
C TRP A 231 -4.19 18.82 4.17
N ARG A 232 -3.14 18.98 5.00
CA ARG A 232 -1.98 19.82 4.70
C ARG A 232 -1.21 19.31 3.49
N TYR A 233 -1.03 18.00 3.41
CA TYR A 233 -0.44 17.36 2.24
C TYR A 233 -1.38 17.38 1.02
N ALA A 234 -2.68 17.32 1.23
CA ALA A 234 -3.64 17.47 0.12
C ALA A 234 -3.54 18.87 -0.52
N LEU A 235 -3.42 19.90 0.32
CA LEU A 235 -3.22 21.28 -0.13
C LEU A 235 -1.87 21.45 -0.85
N LEU A 236 -0.79 20.90 -0.27
CA LEU A 236 0.54 20.91 -0.90
C LEU A 236 0.51 20.25 -2.29
N VAL A 237 -0.09 19.07 -2.41
CA VAL A 237 -0.23 18.35 -3.69
C VAL A 237 -1.07 19.13 -4.69
N PHE A 238 -2.12 19.83 -4.23
CA PHE A 238 -2.91 20.70 -5.10
C PHE A 238 -2.03 21.77 -5.74
N PHE A 239 -1.27 22.52 -4.94
CA PHE A 239 -0.36 23.55 -5.47
C PHE A 239 0.77 22.96 -6.32
N TRP A 240 1.34 21.83 -5.95
CA TRP A 240 2.37 21.16 -6.76
C TRP A 240 1.87 20.87 -8.18
N ARG A 241 0.63 20.45 -8.34
CA ARG A 241 0.04 20.14 -9.65
C ARG A 241 -0.07 21.37 -10.54
N LEU A 242 -0.26 22.55 -9.99
CA LEU A 242 -0.37 23.81 -10.73
C LEU A 242 0.98 24.31 -11.26
N ILE A 243 2.10 23.90 -10.67
CA ILE A 243 3.42 24.37 -11.08
C ILE A 243 3.77 23.76 -12.45
N PRO A 244 4.05 24.58 -13.48
CA PRO A 244 4.46 24.08 -14.79
C PRO A 244 5.79 23.30 -14.71
N ARG A 245 5.99 22.35 -15.63
CA ARG A 245 7.19 21.49 -15.64
C ARG A 245 8.50 22.30 -15.73
N TRP A 246 8.53 23.32 -16.56
CA TRP A 246 9.71 24.16 -16.75
C TRP A 246 10.15 24.90 -15.48
N LEU A 247 9.19 25.29 -14.64
CA LEU A 247 9.46 25.93 -13.35
C LEU A 247 9.86 24.88 -12.31
N TRP A 248 9.11 23.74 -12.22
CA TRP A 248 9.37 22.67 -11.28
C TRP A 248 10.81 22.14 -11.39
N THR A 249 11.33 21.94 -12.62
CA THR A 249 12.68 21.41 -12.84
C THR A 249 13.81 22.37 -12.45
N ARG A 250 13.50 23.63 -12.17
CA ARG A 250 14.46 24.63 -11.66
C ARG A 250 14.38 24.82 -10.15
N MET A 251 13.33 24.30 -9.50
CA MET A 251 13.15 24.42 -8.07
C MET A 251 14.05 23.42 -7.33
N ARG A 252 14.68 23.87 -6.25
CA ARG A 252 15.40 22.97 -5.34
C ARG A 252 14.39 22.45 -4.31
N ILE A 253 13.94 21.21 -4.52
CA ILE A 253 13.00 20.52 -3.64
C ILE A 253 13.70 19.26 -3.13
N GLY A 254 14.13 19.26 -1.87
CA GLY A 254 14.84 18.15 -1.25
C GLY A 254 14.77 18.25 0.26
#